data_53df9f2050ea7a655ee5484e586f0103
#
_entry.id   53df9f2050ea7a655ee5484e586f0103
#
_cell.length_a   1.000
_cell.length_b   1.000
_cell.length_c   1.000
_cell.angle_alpha   90.00
_cell.angle_beta   90.00
_cell.angle_gamma   90.00
#
_symmetry.space_group_name_H-M   'P 1'
#
loop_
_entity.id
_entity.type
_entity.pdbx_description
1 polymer ?
#
loop_
_entity_poly.entity_id
_entity_poly.type
_entity_poly.pdbx_seq_one_letter_code
_entity_poly.pdbx_strand_id
1 'polypeptide(L)'
;MKGTEEMTSNFLNQIGLGNIDIAYFLIAFLAVILILVILVIVSMVKISKLNKRLARFMKGKDAQSLEKEIIGLYEDNKFLKNMVDNNKKDIRQLYKQLAKAFQKVGIVKYDAYQQMGGLLSFSLALLDEDNNGLIINSVHSTEGCYTYTKEIHRGECDIELSNEEKVALDQAMGV
;
A
#
# COMPACT_ATOMS: atom_id res chain seq x y z
N MET A 1 83.99 -34.92 -13.54
CA MET A 1 83.20 -33.71 -13.69
C MET A 1 83.16 -33.14 -15.12
N LYS A 2 83.23 -34.00 -16.16
CA LYS A 2 83.11 -33.57 -17.57
C LYS A 2 81.81 -33.95 -18.26
N GLY A 3 80.93 -34.71 -17.63
CA GLY A 3 79.75 -35.25 -18.27
C GLY A 3 78.42 -34.45 -18.13
N THR A 4 78.38 -33.40 -17.30
CA THR A 4 77.18 -32.56 -17.08
C THR A 4 77.17 -31.29 -17.94
N GLU A 5 78.31 -30.79 -18.39
CA GLU A 5 78.38 -29.64 -19.29
C GLU A 5 78.04 -29.96 -20.74
N GLU A 6 78.30 -31.21 -21.21
CA GLU A 6 77.95 -31.64 -22.58
C GLU A 6 76.46 -31.94 -22.76
N MET A 7 75.75 -32.36 -21.72
CA MET A 7 74.29 -32.62 -21.85
C MET A 7 73.43 -31.33 -21.90
N THR A 8 73.88 -30.28 -21.24
CA THR A 8 73.14 -28.96 -21.27
C THR A 8 73.37 -28.20 -22.56
N SER A 9 74.50 -28.35 -23.23
CA SER A 9 74.73 -27.71 -24.51
C SER A 9 74.01 -28.31 -25.68
N ASN A 10 73.72 -29.63 -25.66
CA ASN A 10 72.98 -30.30 -26.71
C ASN A 10 71.47 -29.94 -26.71
N PHE A 11 70.84 -29.74 -25.56
CA PHE A 11 69.48 -29.33 -25.47
C PHE A 11 69.24 -27.89 -25.94
N LEU A 12 70.11 -26.98 -25.59
CA LEU A 12 70.10 -25.57 -26.05
C LEU A 12 70.36 -25.42 -27.53
N ASN A 13 71.25 -26.25 -28.13
CA ASN A 13 71.50 -26.31 -29.55
C ASN A 13 70.27 -26.84 -30.34
N GLN A 14 69.49 -27.76 -29.79
CA GLN A 14 68.31 -28.36 -30.40
C GLN A 14 67.12 -27.39 -30.45
N ILE A 15 67.07 -26.40 -29.57
CA ILE A 15 66.07 -25.32 -29.53
C ILE A 15 66.47 -24.10 -30.32
N GLY A 16 67.64 -24.07 -30.97
CA GLY A 16 68.15 -22.96 -31.80
C GLY A 16 68.74 -21.80 -30.97
N LEU A 17 69.01 -22.04 -29.69
CA LEU A 17 69.50 -21.01 -28.72
C LEU A 17 70.95 -21.22 -28.35
N GLY A 18 71.68 -22.05 -29.10
CA GLY A 18 73.09 -22.43 -28.82
C GLY A 18 74.12 -21.34 -28.86
N ASN A 19 73.79 -20.13 -29.40
CA ASN A 19 74.66 -18.97 -29.45
C ASN A 19 74.38 -17.88 -28.40
N ILE A 20 73.40 -18.18 -27.45
CA ILE A 20 73.04 -17.24 -26.40
C ILE A 20 73.74 -17.65 -25.11
N ASP A 21 74.54 -16.70 -24.57
CA ASP A 21 75.23 -16.90 -23.30
C ASP A 21 74.24 -17.23 -22.18
N ILE A 22 74.45 -18.30 -21.41
CA ILE A 22 73.64 -18.80 -20.30
C ILE A 22 73.27 -17.67 -19.33
N ALA A 23 74.14 -16.64 -19.23
CA ALA A 23 73.90 -15.44 -18.44
C ALA A 23 72.62 -14.69 -18.81
N TYR A 24 72.34 -14.54 -20.14
CA TYR A 24 71.12 -13.84 -20.60
C TYR A 24 69.85 -14.64 -20.27
N PHE A 25 69.90 -15.98 -20.28
CA PHE A 25 68.80 -16.84 -19.89
C PHE A 25 68.48 -16.73 -18.41
N LEU A 26 69.52 -16.66 -17.60
CA LEU A 26 69.38 -16.44 -16.14
C LEU A 26 68.79 -15.08 -15.83
N ILE A 27 69.20 -14.00 -16.52
CA ILE A 27 68.71 -12.66 -16.35
C ILE A 27 67.20 -12.59 -16.77
N ALA A 28 66.82 -13.21 -17.92
CA ALA A 28 65.47 -13.29 -18.39
C ALA A 28 64.56 -14.04 -17.39
N PHE A 29 65.03 -15.17 -16.86
CA PHE A 29 64.32 -15.96 -15.86
C PHE A 29 64.12 -15.17 -14.56
N LEU A 30 65.13 -14.44 -14.11
CA LEU A 30 65.04 -13.57 -12.92
C LEU A 30 64.06 -12.43 -13.13
N ALA A 31 64.03 -11.85 -14.35
CA ALA A 31 63.05 -10.80 -14.69
C ALA A 31 61.59 -11.34 -14.66
N VAL A 32 61.33 -12.56 -15.16
CA VAL A 32 60.01 -13.21 -15.11
C VAL A 32 59.60 -13.47 -13.68
N ILE A 33 60.48 -13.96 -12.81
CA ILE A 33 60.18 -14.16 -11.39
C ILE A 33 59.83 -12.82 -10.74
N LEU A 34 60.55 -11.75 -11.02
CA LEU A 34 60.31 -10.43 -10.46
C LEU A 34 58.92 -9.90 -10.87
N ILE A 35 58.53 -10.08 -12.15
CA ILE A 35 57.21 -9.73 -12.65
C ILE A 35 56.10 -10.54 -11.94
N LEU A 36 56.29 -11.86 -11.76
CA LEU A 36 55.36 -12.70 -11.05
C LEU A 36 55.17 -12.28 -9.58
N VAL A 37 56.25 -11.94 -8.90
CA VAL A 37 56.18 -11.45 -7.51
C VAL A 37 55.40 -10.12 -7.44
N ILE A 38 55.61 -9.20 -8.38
CA ILE A 38 54.86 -7.96 -8.44
C ILE A 38 53.35 -8.23 -8.68
N LEU A 39 52.99 -9.14 -9.58
CA LEU A 39 51.61 -9.53 -9.84
C LEU A 39 50.94 -10.12 -8.61
N VAL A 40 51.61 -10.97 -7.84
CA VAL A 40 51.11 -11.54 -6.59
C VAL A 40 50.86 -10.45 -5.56
N ILE A 41 51.79 -9.52 -5.39
CA ILE A 41 51.64 -8.38 -4.45
C ILE A 41 50.43 -7.52 -4.85
N VAL A 42 50.31 -7.17 -6.13
CA VAL A 42 49.17 -6.38 -6.64
C VAL A 42 47.82 -7.10 -6.42
N SER A 43 47.79 -8.44 -6.64
CA SER A 43 46.60 -9.26 -6.40
C SER A 43 46.24 -9.29 -4.92
N MET A 44 47.20 -9.47 -4.01
CA MET A 44 46.97 -9.44 -2.57
C MET A 44 46.41 -8.09 -2.09
N VAL A 45 46.95 -6.97 -2.61
CA VAL A 45 46.45 -5.62 -2.29
C VAL A 45 45.02 -5.42 -2.81
N LYS A 46 44.68 -5.88 -4.03
CA LYS A 46 43.31 -5.82 -4.57
C LYS A 46 42.34 -6.65 -3.74
N ILE A 47 42.71 -7.88 -3.37
CA ILE A 47 41.87 -8.75 -2.53
C ILE A 47 41.65 -8.11 -1.16
N SER A 48 42.68 -7.56 -0.53
CA SER A 48 42.60 -6.88 0.75
C SER A 48 41.68 -5.65 0.69
N LYS A 49 41.77 -4.84 -0.39
CA LYS A 49 40.85 -3.70 -0.60
C LYS A 49 39.40 -4.13 -0.81
N LEU A 50 39.19 -5.24 -1.55
CA LEU A 50 37.87 -5.79 -1.79
C LEU A 50 37.23 -6.32 -0.47
N ASN A 51 38.04 -7.07 0.31
CA ASN A 51 37.62 -7.56 1.62
C ASN A 51 37.30 -6.42 2.60
N LYS A 52 38.11 -5.33 2.58
CA LYS A 52 37.80 -4.14 3.41
C LYS A 52 36.54 -3.40 2.96
N ARG A 53 36.21 -3.38 1.67
CA ARG A 53 34.96 -2.83 1.16
C ARG A 53 33.76 -3.72 1.56
N LEU A 54 33.90 -5.04 1.40
CA LEU A 54 32.89 -6.00 1.82
C LEU A 54 32.65 -5.92 3.33
N ALA A 55 33.71 -5.90 4.14
CA ALA A 55 33.63 -5.76 5.58
C ALA A 55 32.99 -4.41 6.03
N ARG A 56 33.17 -3.35 5.25
CA ARG A 56 32.55 -2.04 5.51
C ARG A 56 31.07 -2.03 5.14
N PHE A 57 30.67 -2.77 4.10
CA PHE A 57 29.28 -3.02 3.74
C PHE A 57 28.58 -3.91 4.78
N MET A 58 29.28 -4.90 5.32
CA MET A 58 28.76 -5.83 6.34
C MET A 58 28.85 -5.26 7.77
N LYS A 59 29.73 -4.29 8.04
CA LYS A 59 29.82 -3.61 9.35
C LYS A 59 28.61 -2.69 9.65
N GLY A 60 27.76 -2.42 8.67
CA GLY A 60 26.56 -1.61 8.89
C GLY A 60 25.40 -2.37 9.54
N LYS A 61 25.26 -3.66 9.27
CA LYS A 61 24.25 -4.54 9.86
C LYS A 61 24.70 -6.00 9.73
N ASP A 62 24.78 -6.73 10.83
CA ASP A 62 24.99 -8.17 10.78
C ASP A 62 23.89 -8.79 9.89
N ALA A 63 24.27 -9.73 9.01
CA ALA A 63 23.31 -10.43 8.15
C ALA A 63 22.15 -11.02 8.96
N GLN A 64 22.41 -11.42 10.19
CA GLN A 64 21.43 -11.92 11.15
C GLN A 64 20.48 -10.84 11.69
N SER A 65 20.93 -9.58 11.75
CA SER A 65 20.08 -8.42 12.08
C SER A 65 19.15 -8.06 10.94
N LEU A 66 19.63 -8.10 9.68
CA LEU A 66 18.81 -7.88 8.48
C LEU A 66 17.73 -8.95 8.32
N GLU A 67 18.05 -10.22 8.59
CA GLU A 67 17.09 -11.32 8.55
C GLU A 67 15.95 -11.08 9.56
N LYS A 68 16.29 -10.73 10.80
CA LYS A 68 15.30 -10.39 11.83
C LYS A 68 14.43 -9.19 11.46
N GLU A 69 15.04 -8.13 10.90
CA GLU A 69 14.29 -6.94 10.43
C GLU A 69 13.34 -7.29 9.27
N ILE A 70 13.78 -8.14 8.32
CA ILE A 70 12.93 -8.60 7.21
C ILE A 70 11.77 -9.45 7.71
N ILE A 71 12.02 -10.36 8.66
CA ILE A 71 10.96 -11.18 9.28
C ILE A 71 9.96 -10.28 10.01
N GLY A 72 10.44 -9.31 10.80
CA GLY A 72 9.58 -8.34 11.49
C GLY A 72 8.71 -7.52 10.50
N LEU A 73 9.32 -7.00 9.43
CA LEU A 73 8.57 -6.28 8.39
C LEU A 73 7.53 -7.18 7.68
N TYR A 74 7.81 -8.45 7.51
CA TYR A 74 6.87 -9.40 6.93
C TYR A 74 5.68 -9.65 7.87
N GLU A 75 5.93 -9.83 9.17
CA GLU A 75 4.88 -9.98 10.19
C GLU A 75 4.02 -8.73 10.32
N ASP A 76 4.63 -7.54 10.36
CA ASP A 76 3.93 -6.25 10.38
C ASP A 76 3.07 -6.07 9.12
N ASN A 77 3.60 -6.42 7.95
CA ASN A 77 2.86 -6.33 6.70
C ASN A 77 1.65 -7.28 6.68
N LYS A 78 1.81 -8.51 7.19
CA LYS A 78 0.72 -9.46 7.35
C LYS A 78 -0.34 -8.94 8.32
N PHE A 79 0.08 -8.36 9.45
CA PHE A 79 -0.82 -7.75 10.43
C PHE A 79 -1.60 -6.57 9.82
N LEU A 80 -0.89 -5.65 9.14
CA LEU A 80 -1.51 -4.52 8.45
C LEU A 80 -2.51 -4.96 7.39
N LYS A 81 -2.19 -5.99 6.61
CA LYS A 81 -3.10 -6.55 5.61
C LYS A 81 -4.39 -7.08 6.25
N ASN A 82 -4.27 -7.82 7.35
CA ASN A 82 -5.44 -8.31 8.08
C ASN A 82 -6.28 -7.17 8.65
N MET A 83 -5.66 -6.12 9.21
CA MET A 83 -6.37 -4.93 9.67
C MET A 83 -7.10 -4.20 8.54
N VAL A 84 -6.46 -4.04 7.38
CA VAL A 84 -7.09 -3.42 6.21
C VAL A 84 -8.29 -4.23 5.74
N ASP A 85 -8.21 -5.55 5.72
CA ASP A 85 -9.32 -6.42 5.31
C ASP A 85 -10.47 -6.37 6.31
N ASN A 86 -10.18 -6.30 7.62
CA ASN A 86 -11.21 -6.12 8.65
C ASN A 86 -11.87 -4.73 8.52
N ASN A 87 -11.08 -3.67 8.40
CA ASN A 87 -11.61 -2.32 8.22
C ASN A 87 -12.52 -2.23 6.97
N LYS A 88 -12.15 -2.90 5.87
CA LYS A 88 -13.02 -2.98 4.68
C LYS A 88 -14.36 -3.67 4.97
N LYS A 89 -14.37 -4.72 5.80
CA LYS A 89 -15.63 -5.40 6.20
C LYS A 89 -16.48 -4.48 7.06
N ASP A 90 -15.87 -3.81 8.04
CA ASP A 90 -16.57 -2.91 8.96
C ASP A 90 -17.17 -1.73 8.20
N ILE A 91 -16.40 -1.12 7.28
CA ILE A 91 -16.89 -0.05 6.41
C ILE A 91 -18.07 -0.50 5.57
N ARG A 92 -18.00 -1.70 4.94
CA ARG A 92 -19.15 -2.23 4.19
C ARG A 92 -20.39 -2.45 5.06
N GLN A 93 -20.18 -2.89 6.30
CA GLN A 93 -21.28 -3.07 7.25
C GLN A 93 -21.89 -1.72 7.66
N LEU A 94 -21.05 -0.71 7.91
CA LEU A 94 -21.50 0.65 8.21
C LEU A 94 -22.30 1.26 7.05
N TYR A 95 -21.85 1.10 5.80
CA TYR A 95 -22.62 1.56 4.64
C TYR A 95 -23.99 0.85 4.52
N LYS A 96 -24.05 -0.46 4.79
CA LYS A 96 -25.33 -1.19 4.79
C LYS A 96 -26.28 -0.72 5.89
N GLN A 97 -25.76 -0.35 7.04
CA GLN A 97 -26.57 0.19 8.14
C GLN A 97 -27.02 1.62 7.83
N LEU A 98 -26.12 2.43 7.29
CA LEU A 98 -26.41 3.80 6.90
C LEU A 98 -27.50 3.86 5.82
N ALA A 99 -27.44 2.98 4.82
CA ALA A 99 -28.43 2.93 3.74
C ALA A 99 -29.88 2.73 4.25
N LYS A 100 -30.05 2.07 5.42
CA LYS A 100 -31.34 1.86 6.07
C LYS A 100 -31.72 2.92 7.10
N ALA A 101 -30.81 3.85 7.40
CA ALA A 101 -31.09 4.93 8.30
C ALA A 101 -31.82 6.07 7.57
N PHE A 102 -32.66 6.80 8.26
CA PHE A 102 -33.27 8.00 7.67
C PHE A 102 -32.20 9.08 7.43
N GLN A 103 -32.02 9.43 6.18
CA GLN A 103 -30.99 10.39 5.72
C GLN A 103 -31.58 11.58 5.01
N LYS A 104 -32.79 11.43 4.48
CA LYS A 104 -33.49 12.43 3.70
C LYS A 104 -34.63 12.95 4.52
N VAL A 105 -34.73 14.26 4.62
CA VAL A 105 -35.71 14.94 5.46
C VAL A 105 -36.35 16.05 4.66
N GLY A 106 -37.68 16.05 4.63
CA GLY A 106 -38.48 17.15 4.11
C GLY A 106 -39.51 17.60 5.14
N ILE A 107 -39.67 18.89 5.33
CA ILE A 107 -40.65 19.45 6.28
C ILE A 107 -41.38 20.59 5.68
N VAL A 108 -42.70 20.57 5.77
CA VAL A 108 -43.61 21.64 5.35
C VAL A 108 -44.46 22.03 6.54
N LYS A 109 -44.46 23.32 6.87
CA LYS A 109 -45.32 23.89 7.88
C LYS A 109 -46.47 24.63 7.18
N TYR A 110 -47.70 24.50 7.71
CA TYR A 110 -48.84 25.10 7.11
C TYR A 110 -49.91 25.51 8.16
N ASP A 111 -50.86 26.34 7.75
CA ASP A 111 -52.01 26.67 8.57
C ASP A 111 -53.24 25.90 8.04
N ALA A 112 -53.65 24.87 8.75
CA ALA A 112 -54.72 23.98 8.32
C ALA A 112 -56.12 24.66 8.39
N TYR A 113 -56.29 25.63 9.28
CA TYR A 113 -57.64 26.19 9.58
C TYR A 113 -57.72 27.72 9.48
N GLN A 114 -56.67 28.42 9.06
CA GLN A 114 -56.58 29.89 8.87
C GLN A 114 -57.02 30.74 10.08
N GLN A 115 -57.19 30.14 11.24
CA GLN A 115 -57.76 30.80 12.44
C GLN A 115 -56.82 30.78 13.64
N MET A 116 -55.65 30.10 13.53
CA MET A 116 -54.76 29.83 14.67
C MET A 116 -53.62 30.80 14.83
N GLY A 117 -53.52 31.82 13.96
CA GLY A 117 -52.47 32.83 14.06
C GLY A 117 -51.05 32.39 13.80
N GLY A 118 -50.87 31.29 13.05
CA GLY A 118 -49.53 30.80 12.67
C GLY A 118 -49.50 29.42 12.00
N LEU A 119 -48.39 29.06 11.43
CA LEU A 119 -48.16 27.77 10.78
C LEU A 119 -47.85 26.69 11.86
N LEU A 120 -48.89 26.24 12.57
CA LEU A 120 -48.73 25.26 13.68
C LEU A 120 -48.81 23.82 13.20
N SER A 121 -49.45 23.56 12.06
CA SER A 121 -49.50 22.24 11.44
C SER A 121 -48.23 21.97 10.64
N PHE A 122 -47.82 20.71 10.51
CA PHE A 122 -46.68 20.33 9.72
C PHE A 122 -46.83 18.92 9.12
N SER A 123 -46.21 18.73 7.98
CA SER A 123 -45.89 17.43 7.37
C SER A 123 -44.36 17.24 7.37
N LEU A 124 -43.88 16.10 7.91
CA LEU A 124 -42.49 15.72 7.99
C LEU A 124 -42.31 14.38 7.27
N ALA A 125 -41.50 14.39 6.21
CA ALA A 125 -41.07 13.18 5.51
C ALA A 125 -39.65 12.79 5.96
N LEU A 126 -39.47 11.50 6.30
CA LEU A 126 -38.22 10.89 6.70
C LEU A 126 -37.96 9.67 5.81
N LEU A 127 -36.91 9.69 5.01
CA LEU A 127 -36.61 8.64 4.05
C LEU A 127 -35.19 8.11 4.19
N ASP A 128 -35.00 6.85 3.88
CA ASP A 128 -33.70 6.20 3.71
C ASP A 128 -33.09 6.48 2.32
N GLU A 129 -31.96 5.85 2.02
CA GLU A 129 -31.26 5.99 0.73
C GLU A 129 -32.14 5.56 -0.46
N ASP A 130 -32.95 4.53 -0.27
CA ASP A 130 -33.84 3.93 -1.30
C ASP A 130 -35.23 4.59 -1.37
N ASN A 131 -35.41 5.73 -0.70
CA ASN A 131 -36.68 6.45 -0.57
C ASN A 131 -37.78 5.64 0.14
N ASN A 132 -37.40 4.73 1.04
CA ASN A 132 -38.37 4.12 1.94
C ASN A 132 -38.38 4.87 3.27
N GLY A 133 -39.54 4.94 3.88
CA GLY A 133 -39.65 5.64 5.15
C GLY A 133 -41.08 5.95 5.54
N LEU A 134 -41.30 7.13 6.10
CA LEU A 134 -42.63 7.53 6.57
C LEU A 134 -42.83 9.05 6.48
N ILE A 135 -44.06 9.44 6.39
CA ILE A 135 -44.53 10.81 6.60
C ILE A 135 -45.27 10.87 7.94
N ILE A 136 -44.92 11.85 8.74
CA ILE A 136 -45.67 12.23 9.95
C ILE A 136 -46.40 13.53 9.61
N ASN A 137 -47.72 13.53 9.74
CA ASN A 137 -48.52 14.72 9.59
C ASN A 137 -49.19 15.08 10.93
N SER A 138 -49.01 16.31 11.36
CA SER A 138 -49.59 16.84 12.59
C SER A 138 -50.44 18.06 12.25
N VAL A 139 -51.72 17.90 12.46
CA VAL A 139 -52.75 18.94 12.18
C VAL A 139 -53.18 19.56 13.49
N HIS A 140 -52.99 20.86 13.64
CA HIS A 140 -53.44 21.62 14.78
C HIS A 140 -54.78 22.33 14.46
N SER A 141 -55.78 22.18 15.36
CA SER A 141 -57.05 22.83 15.31
C SER A 141 -57.40 23.50 16.67
N THR A 142 -58.45 24.31 16.71
CA THR A 142 -58.97 24.87 17.99
C THR A 142 -59.44 23.84 18.98
N GLU A 143 -59.77 22.65 18.51
CA GLU A 143 -60.28 21.55 19.34
C GLU A 143 -59.20 20.55 19.78
N GLY A 144 -58.00 20.60 19.18
CA GLY A 144 -56.88 19.73 19.51
C GLY A 144 -55.87 19.53 18.39
N CYS A 145 -54.95 18.58 18.63
CA CYS A 145 -53.95 18.20 17.67
C CYS A 145 -54.14 16.75 17.26
N TYR A 146 -54.14 16.50 15.96
CA TYR A 146 -54.24 15.16 15.38
C TYR A 146 -52.97 14.83 14.67
N THR A 147 -52.33 13.73 15.04
CA THR A 147 -51.09 13.26 14.41
C THR A 147 -51.29 11.85 13.87
N TYR A 148 -50.86 11.63 12.63
CA TYR A 148 -50.88 10.32 11.98
C TYR A 148 -49.65 10.13 11.11
N THR A 149 -49.41 8.87 10.68
CA THR A 149 -48.28 8.50 9.85
C THR A 149 -48.77 7.75 8.61
N LYS A 150 -48.03 7.93 7.51
CA LYS A 150 -48.16 7.14 6.29
C LYS A 150 -46.81 6.53 5.93
N GLU A 151 -46.77 5.27 5.50
CA GLU A 151 -45.58 4.59 5.07
C GLU A 151 -45.25 4.95 3.62
N ILE A 152 -43.98 5.11 3.32
CA ILE A 152 -43.47 5.39 1.98
C ILE A 152 -42.60 4.24 1.54
N HIS A 153 -42.84 3.72 0.35
CA HIS A 153 -42.11 2.66 -0.29
C HIS A 153 -41.60 3.15 -1.64
N ARG A 154 -40.26 3.28 -1.76
CA ARG A 154 -39.57 3.76 -2.98
C ARG A 154 -40.09 5.10 -3.50
N GLY A 155 -40.47 6.00 -2.59
CA GLY A 155 -41.00 7.31 -2.93
C GLY A 155 -42.49 7.33 -3.23
N GLU A 156 -43.22 6.20 -3.08
CA GLU A 156 -44.65 6.08 -3.31
C GLU A 156 -45.39 5.73 -2.02
N CYS A 157 -46.65 6.11 -1.93
CA CYS A 157 -47.52 5.83 -0.82
C CYS A 157 -48.81 5.14 -1.32
N ASP A 158 -49.24 4.08 -0.63
CA ASP A 158 -50.48 3.36 -0.98
C ASP A 158 -51.76 4.18 -0.70
N ILE A 159 -51.64 5.18 0.17
CA ILE A 159 -52.73 6.05 0.57
C ILE A 159 -52.48 7.44 -0.09
N GLU A 160 -53.56 8.06 -0.58
CA GLU A 160 -53.47 9.38 -1.18
C GLU A 160 -52.86 10.41 -0.21
N LEU A 161 -51.83 11.11 -0.69
CA LEU A 161 -51.15 12.15 0.07
C LEU A 161 -51.86 13.51 -0.11
N SER A 162 -51.90 14.29 0.97
CA SER A 162 -52.28 15.72 0.86
C SER A 162 -51.25 16.53 0.07
N ASN A 163 -51.59 17.76 -0.29
CA ASN A 163 -50.67 18.65 -1.00
C ASN A 163 -49.38 18.90 -0.18
N GLU A 164 -49.55 19.13 1.13
CA GLU A 164 -48.46 19.41 2.06
C GLU A 164 -47.56 18.19 2.26
N GLU A 165 -48.17 16.99 2.32
CA GLU A 165 -47.45 15.72 2.40
C GLU A 165 -46.65 15.44 1.13
N LYS A 166 -47.22 15.74 -0.06
CA LYS A 166 -46.51 15.61 -1.33
C LYS A 166 -45.33 16.55 -1.38
N VAL A 167 -45.48 17.82 -1.01
CA VAL A 167 -44.38 18.76 -0.96
C VAL A 167 -43.28 18.36 0.03
N ALA A 168 -43.68 17.84 1.19
CA ALA A 168 -42.68 17.32 2.15
C ALA A 168 -41.94 16.10 1.61
N LEU A 169 -42.63 15.21 0.89
CA LEU A 169 -42.01 14.06 0.23
C LEU A 169 -41.05 14.48 -0.87
N ASP A 170 -41.42 15.41 -1.75
CA ASP A 170 -40.62 15.95 -2.83
C ASP A 170 -39.34 16.62 -2.27
N GLN A 171 -39.47 17.42 -1.21
CA GLN A 171 -38.32 18.01 -0.52
C GLN A 171 -37.36 16.95 0.03
N ALA A 172 -37.88 15.86 0.61
CA ALA A 172 -37.04 14.76 1.12
C ALA A 172 -36.32 14.03 -0.02
N MET A 173 -36.99 13.85 -1.17
CA MET A 173 -36.40 13.22 -2.35
C MET A 173 -35.44 14.13 -3.11
N GLY A 174 -35.49 15.45 -2.87
CA GLY A 174 -34.64 16.43 -3.58
C GLY A 174 -35.12 16.76 -4.99
N VAL A 175 -36.43 16.67 -5.23
CA VAL A 175 -37.09 16.96 -6.52
C VAL A 175 -37.80 18.30 -6.50
#